data_4fc1438679240d9858356964871a71c9
#
_entry.id   4fc1438679240d9858356964871a71c9
#
_cell.length_a   1.000
_cell.length_b   1.000
_cell.length_c   1.000
_cell.angle_alpha   90.00
_cell.angle_beta   90.00
_cell.angle_gamma   90.00
#
_symmetry.space_group_name_H-M   'P 1'
#
loop_
_entity.id
_entity.type
_entity.pdbx_description
1 polymer ?
#
loop_
_entity_poly.entity_id
_entity_poly.type
_entity_poly.pdbx_seq_one_letter_code
_entity_poly.pdbx_strand_id
1 'polypeptide(L)'
;MTDEKIFATPRKVDNVADCYFYHTMELPGHGVIEGRDWDLRGRVDDYLGNVDFAGQRVLEIGPASGFLTFEMEKRGADVVSVEVTAEHGWDFVPYPAAKLEEAIGPRRIVMQQLKNSYWFSHAAHQSKAKVYYGDVYNLPTALGQFDIAVMGSVLLHCRDPLRIIEQCGKMARSLIITDMSHPDLEGAPVCRLAPTPQNFLWHTWWHFSTQFFTQFLAVMGFTTSEILRHQQRHRGRPYTLFTLVGRRE
;
A
#
# COMPACT_ATOMS: atom_id res chain seq x y z
N MET A 1 27.33 -0.83 -11.43
CA MET A 1 26.70 0.43 -11.00
C MET A 1 26.04 0.13 -9.67
N THR A 2 26.47 0.81 -8.62
CA THR A 2 26.05 0.50 -7.25
C THR A 2 24.54 0.72 -7.08
N ASP A 3 23.85 -0.28 -6.54
CA ASP A 3 22.38 -0.34 -6.30
C ASP A 3 21.78 0.85 -5.50
N GLU A 4 22.64 1.66 -4.88
CA GLU A 4 22.20 2.81 -4.05
C GLU A 4 21.58 3.98 -4.84
N LYS A 5 21.88 4.11 -6.14
CA LYS A 5 21.45 5.29 -6.92
C LYS A 5 19.94 5.32 -7.27
N ILE A 6 19.23 4.21 -7.13
CA ILE A 6 17.79 4.17 -7.46
C ILE A 6 16.89 4.57 -6.28
N PHE A 7 17.41 4.51 -5.06
CA PHE A 7 16.65 4.83 -3.87
C PHE A 7 16.70 6.32 -3.55
N ALA A 8 15.62 6.82 -2.99
CA ALA A 8 15.56 8.19 -2.51
C ALA A 8 16.49 8.39 -1.32
N THR A 9 17.19 9.51 -1.32
CA THR A 9 17.96 9.94 -0.15
C THR A 9 17.00 10.35 0.97
N PRO A 10 17.16 9.83 2.19
CA PRO A 10 16.39 10.28 3.33
C PRO A 10 16.49 11.80 3.50
N ARG A 11 15.35 12.45 3.72
CA ARG A 11 15.30 13.88 3.93
C ARG A 11 14.78 14.23 5.31
N LYS A 12 15.29 15.30 5.86
CA LYS A 12 14.83 15.82 7.14
C LYS A 12 13.50 16.55 6.96
N VAL A 13 12.56 16.29 7.86
CA VAL A 13 11.30 17.02 8.01
C VAL A 13 11.25 17.50 9.45
N ASP A 14 11.33 18.81 9.66
CA ASP A 14 11.50 19.39 10.99
C ASP A 14 10.17 19.66 11.70
N ASN A 15 9.10 19.87 10.94
CA ASN A 15 7.83 20.29 11.50
C ASN A 15 6.72 19.27 11.19
N VAL A 16 6.12 18.72 12.25
CA VAL A 16 4.96 17.82 12.14
C VAL A 16 3.75 18.46 11.45
N ALA A 17 3.65 19.79 11.50
CA ALA A 17 2.57 20.51 10.80
C ALA A 17 2.67 20.43 9.27
N ASP A 18 3.85 20.11 8.72
CA ASP A 18 4.06 19.88 7.30
C ASP A 18 3.70 18.45 6.86
N CYS A 19 3.15 17.64 7.77
CA CYS A 19 2.84 16.24 7.61
C CYS A 19 1.34 15.99 7.47
N TYR A 20 1.00 14.94 6.72
CA TYR A 20 -0.32 14.35 6.67
C TYR A 20 -0.20 12.87 7.07
N PHE A 21 -0.49 12.55 8.31
CA PHE A 21 -0.49 11.16 8.75
C PHE A 21 -1.76 10.46 8.27
N TYR A 22 -1.59 9.52 7.37
CA TYR A 22 -2.67 8.69 6.85
C TYR A 22 -3.11 7.64 7.88
N HIS A 23 -2.13 7.03 8.55
CA HIS A 23 -2.36 6.07 9.61
C HIS A 23 -2.10 6.69 10.98
N THR A 24 -2.92 6.30 11.97
CA THR A 24 -2.57 6.51 13.38
C THR A 24 -1.36 5.65 13.72
N MET A 25 -0.33 6.24 14.30
CA MET A 25 0.91 5.54 14.62
C MET A 25 1.57 6.09 15.88
N GLU A 26 2.30 5.24 16.57
CA GLU A 26 3.14 5.63 17.69
C GLU A 26 4.56 5.91 17.18
N LEU A 27 5.05 7.11 17.42
CA LEU A 27 6.38 7.53 17.00
C LEU A 27 7.30 7.72 18.18
N PRO A 28 8.52 7.14 18.16
CA PRO A 28 9.52 7.35 19.20
C PRO A 28 9.79 8.86 19.42
N GLY A 29 9.72 9.30 20.66
CA GLY A 29 9.92 10.71 21.04
C GLY A 29 8.74 11.64 20.77
N HIS A 30 7.67 11.18 20.11
CA HIS A 30 6.50 11.99 19.78
C HIS A 30 5.18 11.43 20.32
N GLY A 31 5.19 10.15 20.81
CA GLY A 31 3.98 9.48 21.27
C GLY A 31 3.04 9.10 20.11
N VAL A 32 1.76 8.99 20.41
CA VAL A 32 0.73 8.64 19.43
C VAL A 32 0.36 9.87 18.61
N ILE A 33 0.51 9.75 17.29
CA ILE A 33 0.01 10.73 16.32
C ILE A 33 -1.24 10.14 15.66
N GLU A 34 -2.37 10.81 15.82
CA GLU A 34 -3.63 10.38 15.21
C GLU A 34 -3.60 10.58 13.70
N GLY A 35 -3.81 9.49 12.97
CA GLY A 35 -3.97 9.51 11.52
C GLY A 35 -5.35 9.98 11.09
N ARG A 36 -5.42 10.54 9.90
CA ARG A 36 -6.68 11.09 9.36
C ARG A 36 -7.62 10.05 8.77
N ASP A 37 -7.07 8.88 8.40
CA ASP A 37 -7.86 7.87 7.68
C ASP A 37 -7.92 6.55 8.46
N TRP A 38 -6.81 5.90 8.75
CA TRP A 38 -6.80 4.55 9.31
C TRP A 38 -6.13 4.44 10.67
N ASP A 39 -6.68 3.57 11.53
CA ASP A 39 -5.99 3.04 12.71
C ASP A 39 -5.93 1.51 12.60
N LEU A 40 -4.74 1.00 12.28
CA LEU A 40 -4.47 -0.42 12.09
C LEU A 40 -3.80 -1.08 13.30
N ARG A 41 -3.48 -0.32 14.36
CA ARG A 41 -2.62 -0.75 15.48
C ARG A 41 -3.13 -1.98 16.22
N GLY A 42 -4.43 -2.11 16.35
CA GLY A 42 -5.02 -3.19 17.14
C GLY A 42 -5.00 -4.57 16.47
N ARG A 43 -4.89 -4.62 15.14
CA ARG A 43 -4.98 -5.86 14.36
C ARG A 43 -4.06 -5.84 13.13
N VAL A 44 -2.86 -5.31 13.29
CA VAL A 44 -1.87 -5.22 12.22
C VAL A 44 -1.41 -6.60 11.74
N ASP A 45 -1.35 -7.59 12.63
CA ASP A 45 -0.95 -8.95 12.26
C ASP A 45 -1.97 -9.58 11.30
N ASP A 46 -3.27 -9.42 11.55
CA ASP A 46 -4.30 -9.85 10.60
C ASP A 46 -4.18 -9.12 9.26
N TYR A 47 -3.89 -7.80 9.29
CA TYR A 47 -3.69 -6.99 8.09
C TYR A 47 -2.48 -7.46 7.27
N LEU A 48 -1.44 -7.97 7.90
CA LEU A 48 -0.24 -8.53 7.32
C LEU A 48 -0.29 -10.05 7.13
N GLY A 49 -1.47 -10.67 7.26
CA GLY A 49 -1.69 -12.10 6.99
C GLY A 49 -1.06 -13.06 7.99
N ASN A 50 -0.74 -12.59 9.20
CA ASN A 50 -0.06 -13.35 10.24
C ASN A 50 1.26 -13.99 9.76
N VAL A 51 1.98 -13.30 8.88
CA VAL A 51 3.24 -13.77 8.29
C VAL A 51 4.41 -13.39 9.19
N ASP A 52 5.40 -14.27 9.30
CA ASP A 52 6.67 -13.97 9.94
C ASP A 52 7.56 -13.13 9.01
N PHE A 53 8.01 -11.98 9.48
CA PHE A 53 8.86 -11.04 8.76
C PHE A 53 10.33 -11.11 9.16
N ALA A 54 10.69 -11.91 10.16
CA ALA A 54 12.06 -11.97 10.67
C ALA A 54 13.06 -12.41 9.58
N GLY A 55 14.02 -11.54 9.27
CA GLY A 55 15.03 -11.77 8.24
C GLY A 55 14.51 -11.76 6.80
N GLN A 56 13.25 -11.40 6.58
CA GLN A 56 12.66 -11.34 5.23
C GLN A 56 12.97 -10.01 4.55
N ARG A 57 13.22 -10.07 3.26
CA ARG A 57 13.32 -8.90 2.40
C ARG A 57 11.94 -8.59 1.80
N VAL A 58 11.40 -7.41 2.08
CA VAL A 58 10.01 -7.07 1.79
C VAL A 58 9.90 -5.91 0.80
N LEU A 59 9.08 -6.10 -0.24
CA LEU A 59 8.65 -5.05 -1.16
C LEU A 59 7.27 -4.55 -0.71
N GLU A 60 7.16 -3.28 -0.35
CA GLU A 60 5.89 -2.65 0.01
C GLU A 60 5.43 -1.71 -1.10
N ILE A 61 4.20 -1.87 -1.55
CA ILE A 61 3.58 -0.99 -2.55
C ILE A 61 2.64 0.00 -1.85
N GLY A 62 2.94 1.30 -1.98
CA GLY A 62 2.12 2.37 -1.41
C GLY A 62 2.26 2.52 0.10
N PRO A 63 3.43 2.88 0.63
CA PRO A 63 3.69 2.96 2.07
C PRO A 63 2.90 4.06 2.79
N ALA A 64 2.35 5.01 2.07
CA ALA A 64 1.66 6.17 2.62
C ALA A 64 2.53 6.91 3.67
N SER A 65 2.09 6.98 4.94
CA SER A 65 2.87 7.58 6.04
C SER A 65 3.89 6.62 6.69
N GLY A 66 4.04 5.39 6.15
CA GLY A 66 5.05 4.42 6.57
C GLY A 66 4.63 3.48 7.71
N PHE A 67 3.37 3.49 8.15
CA PHE A 67 2.93 2.66 9.28
C PHE A 67 3.30 1.19 9.08
N LEU A 68 2.93 0.59 7.95
CA LEU A 68 3.23 -0.82 7.67
C LEU A 68 4.74 -1.04 7.47
N THR A 69 5.45 -0.11 6.81
CA THR A 69 6.91 -0.14 6.67
C THR A 69 7.58 -0.39 8.02
N PHE A 70 7.28 0.48 9.00
CA PHE A 70 7.95 0.44 10.31
C PHE A 70 7.46 -0.72 11.18
N GLU A 71 6.21 -1.15 11.01
CA GLU A 71 5.70 -2.35 11.67
C GLU A 71 6.39 -3.63 11.15
N MET A 72 6.68 -3.72 9.85
CA MET A 72 7.45 -4.84 9.29
C MET A 72 8.92 -4.78 9.72
N GLU A 73 9.55 -3.60 9.73
CA GLU A 73 10.91 -3.44 10.27
C GLU A 73 11.02 -3.85 11.75
N LYS A 74 10.05 -3.47 12.59
CA LYS A 74 10.00 -3.90 14.01
C LYS A 74 9.97 -5.43 14.15
N ARG A 75 9.44 -6.13 13.14
CA ARG A 75 9.40 -7.60 13.06
C ARG A 75 10.64 -8.21 12.39
N GLY A 76 11.64 -7.39 12.08
CA GLY A 76 12.94 -7.84 11.54
C GLY A 76 13.03 -7.89 10.02
N ALA A 77 12.13 -7.25 9.28
CA ALA A 77 12.20 -7.17 7.83
C ALA A 77 13.23 -6.14 7.32
N ASP A 78 13.84 -6.43 6.15
CA ASP A 78 14.51 -5.43 5.29
C ASP A 78 13.50 -4.90 4.26
N VAL A 79 12.99 -3.67 4.47
CA VAL A 79 11.88 -3.14 3.69
C VAL A 79 12.34 -2.20 2.59
N VAL A 80 11.81 -2.43 1.39
CA VAL A 80 11.86 -1.51 0.26
C VAL A 80 10.44 -1.07 -0.07
N SER A 81 10.14 0.21 0.12
CA SER A 81 8.83 0.78 -0.20
C SER A 81 8.85 1.43 -1.59
N VAL A 82 7.77 1.24 -2.36
CA VAL A 82 7.56 1.87 -3.66
C VAL A 82 6.42 2.88 -3.55
N GLU A 83 6.69 4.13 -3.91
CA GLU A 83 5.69 5.19 -3.89
C GLU A 83 5.72 5.98 -5.21
N VAL A 84 4.59 6.53 -5.62
CA VAL A 84 4.48 7.34 -6.84
C VAL A 84 5.24 8.65 -6.74
N THR A 85 5.81 9.09 -7.87
CA THR A 85 6.34 10.45 -8.01
C THR A 85 5.22 11.45 -8.35
N ALA A 86 5.54 12.73 -8.31
CA ALA A 86 4.61 13.77 -8.78
C ALA A 86 4.39 13.68 -10.30
N GLU A 87 5.41 13.23 -11.03
CA GLU A 87 5.41 13.12 -12.49
C GLU A 87 4.62 11.92 -12.99
N HIS A 88 4.68 10.79 -12.28
CA HIS A 88 3.98 9.56 -12.66
C HIS A 88 2.49 9.58 -12.32
N GLY A 89 2.06 10.55 -11.54
CA GLY A 89 0.65 10.76 -11.24
C GLY A 89 -0.04 9.58 -10.59
N TRP A 90 -1.29 9.81 -10.22
CA TRP A 90 -2.21 8.75 -9.81
C TRP A 90 -3.01 8.32 -11.04
N ASP A 91 -3.46 7.08 -11.03
CA ASP A 91 -4.45 6.59 -11.99
C ASP A 91 -5.81 7.24 -11.74
N PHE A 92 -5.93 8.51 -12.07
CA PHE A 92 -7.22 9.19 -11.91
C PHE A 92 -8.26 8.58 -12.85
N VAL A 93 -9.45 8.35 -12.29
CA VAL A 93 -10.61 8.03 -13.08
C VAL A 93 -10.91 9.22 -14.00
N PRO A 94 -11.08 9.03 -15.33
CA PRO A 94 -11.14 10.12 -16.30
C PRO A 94 -12.51 10.83 -16.28
N TYR A 95 -12.86 11.43 -15.15
CA TYR A 95 -13.99 12.36 -15.08
C TYR A 95 -13.72 13.62 -15.92
N PRO A 96 -14.76 14.42 -16.25
CA PRO A 96 -14.55 15.67 -16.96
C PRO A 96 -13.51 16.57 -16.29
N ALA A 97 -12.63 17.17 -17.08
CA ALA A 97 -11.44 17.91 -16.61
C ALA A 97 -11.77 18.94 -15.51
N ALA A 98 -12.82 19.72 -15.69
CA ALA A 98 -13.24 20.74 -14.71
C ALA A 98 -13.50 20.16 -13.31
N LYS A 99 -14.07 18.93 -13.21
CA LYS A 99 -14.28 18.25 -11.92
C LYS A 99 -12.98 17.71 -11.34
N LEU A 100 -12.06 17.25 -12.20
CA LEU A 100 -10.79 16.69 -11.74
C LEU A 100 -9.84 17.78 -11.24
N GLU A 101 -9.82 18.96 -11.86
CA GLU A 101 -8.96 20.07 -11.45
C GLU A 101 -9.21 20.48 -10.00
N GLU A 102 -10.48 20.50 -9.56
CA GLU A 102 -10.86 20.79 -8.16
C GLU A 102 -10.30 19.77 -7.17
N ALA A 103 -10.13 18.52 -7.58
CA ALA A 103 -9.64 17.43 -6.72
C ALA A 103 -8.12 17.28 -6.78
N ILE A 104 -7.51 17.43 -7.97
CA ILE A 104 -6.08 17.15 -8.20
C ILE A 104 -5.19 18.16 -7.48
N GLY A 105 -5.53 19.43 -7.49
CA GLY A 105 -4.73 20.48 -6.84
C GLY A 105 -4.53 20.23 -5.35
N PRO A 106 -5.60 20.13 -4.55
CA PRO A 106 -5.51 19.76 -3.13
C PRO A 106 -4.81 18.42 -2.89
N ARG A 107 -5.04 17.44 -3.78
CA ARG A 107 -4.41 16.12 -3.64
C ARG A 107 -2.89 16.16 -3.77
N ARG A 108 -2.33 16.95 -4.68
CA ARG A 108 -0.88 17.12 -4.81
C ARG A 108 -0.25 17.63 -3.51
N ILE A 109 -0.89 18.56 -2.83
CA ILE A 109 -0.44 19.08 -1.54
C ILE A 109 -0.46 17.96 -0.50
N VAL A 110 -1.58 17.23 -0.39
CA VAL A 110 -1.71 16.11 0.54
C VAL A 110 -0.66 15.03 0.26
N MET A 111 -0.35 14.72 -1.00
CA MET A 111 0.70 13.76 -1.34
C MET A 111 2.09 14.20 -0.91
N GLN A 112 2.39 15.49 -1.04
CA GLN A 112 3.67 16.01 -0.54
C GLN A 112 3.73 15.91 0.98
N GLN A 113 2.66 16.26 1.68
CA GLN A 113 2.55 16.14 3.14
C GLN A 113 2.60 14.68 3.60
N LEU A 114 2.03 13.75 2.83
CA LEU A 114 2.10 12.31 3.09
C LEU A 114 3.55 11.79 3.03
N LYS A 115 4.30 12.20 2.00
CA LYS A 115 5.73 11.89 1.89
C LYS A 115 6.55 12.54 3.02
N ASN A 116 6.14 13.72 3.48
CA ASN A 116 6.74 14.33 4.68
C ASN A 116 6.50 13.46 5.91
N SER A 117 5.27 12.95 6.10
CA SER A 117 4.96 12.06 7.22
C SER A 117 5.82 10.79 7.19
N TYR A 118 6.02 10.20 6.00
CA TYR A 118 6.90 9.04 5.86
C TYR A 118 8.31 9.36 6.34
N TRP A 119 8.94 10.42 5.85
CA TRP A 119 10.32 10.77 6.22
C TRP A 119 10.44 11.26 7.66
N PHE A 120 9.44 11.93 8.20
CA PHE A 120 9.38 12.29 9.61
C PHE A 120 9.36 11.03 10.49
N SER A 121 8.49 10.07 10.15
CA SER A 121 8.38 8.78 10.85
C SER A 121 9.64 7.93 10.69
N HIS A 122 10.23 7.91 9.48
CA HIS A 122 11.49 7.23 9.19
C HIS A 122 12.61 7.72 10.12
N ALA A 123 12.75 9.03 10.27
CA ALA A 123 13.74 9.61 11.16
C ALA A 123 13.45 9.26 12.64
N ALA A 124 12.19 9.35 13.10
CA ALA A 124 11.80 9.04 14.46
C ALA A 124 12.07 7.57 14.82
N HIS A 125 11.83 6.64 13.90
CA HIS A 125 12.11 5.21 14.08
C HIS A 125 13.59 4.84 13.86
N GLN A 126 14.43 5.77 13.40
CA GLN A 126 15.80 5.47 12.94
C GLN A 126 15.79 4.34 11.89
N SER A 127 14.78 4.37 11.01
CA SER A 127 14.50 3.33 10.03
C SER A 127 15.64 3.18 9.03
N LYS A 128 15.81 1.95 8.53
CA LYS A 128 16.74 1.60 7.44
C LYS A 128 15.99 1.30 6.15
N ALA A 129 14.66 1.38 6.17
CA ALA A 129 13.82 1.12 4.99
C ALA A 129 14.22 2.05 3.85
N LYS A 130 14.27 1.47 2.65
CA LYS A 130 14.60 2.21 1.42
C LYS A 130 13.32 2.59 0.69
N VAL A 131 13.32 3.73 0.03
CA VAL A 131 12.19 4.18 -0.79
C VAL A 131 12.60 4.33 -2.23
N TYR A 132 11.84 3.70 -3.11
CA TYR A 132 11.90 3.93 -4.54
C TYR A 132 10.68 4.76 -4.95
N TYR A 133 10.91 5.94 -5.54
CA TYR A 133 9.88 6.74 -6.14
C TYR A 133 9.80 6.46 -7.64
N GLY A 134 8.68 5.88 -8.11
CA GLY A 134 8.56 5.53 -9.51
C GLY A 134 7.23 4.92 -9.90
N ASP A 135 7.21 4.35 -11.09
CA ASP A 135 6.03 3.72 -11.69
C ASP A 135 5.89 2.27 -11.20
N VAL A 136 4.83 1.99 -10.46
CA VAL A 136 4.53 0.65 -9.95
C VAL A 136 4.21 -0.37 -11.05
N TYR A 137 3.81 0.11 -12.23
CA TYR A 137 3.55 -0.74 -13.40
C TYR A 137 4.82 -1.20 -14.11
N ASN A 138 5.96 -0.58 -13.82
CA ASN A 138 7.26 -0.88 -14.43
C ASN A 138 8.37 -0.84 -13.37
N LEU A 139 8.31 -1.78 -12.41
CA LEU A 139 9.32 -1.89 -11.37
C LEU A 139 10.68 -2.26 -11.97
N PRO A 140 11.75 -1.50 -11.68
CA PRO A 140 13.06 -1.81 -12.21
C PRO A 140 13.65 -3.08 -11.57
N THR A 141 14.26 -3.93 -12.37
CA THR A 141 14.94 -5.16 -11.89
C THR A 141 16.07 -4.87 -10.91
N ALA A 142 16.60 -3.65 -10.94
CA ALA A 142 17.62 -3.17 -9.99
C ALA A 142 17.12 -3.10 -8.53
N LEU A 143 15.79 -3.16 -8.27
CA LEU A 143 15.26 -3.35 -6.92
C LEU A 143 15.63 -4.71 -6.33
N GLY A 144 15.98 -5.69 -7.18
CA GLY A 144 16.37 -7.05 -6.78
C GLY A 144 15.19 -7.98 -6.53
N GLN A 145 15.43 -9.08 -5.83
CA GLN A 145 14.41 -10.08 -5.45
C GLN A 145 13.98 -9.89 -3.99
N PHE A 146 12.78 -10.32 -3.69
CA PHE A 146 12.15 -10.20 -2.38
C PHE A 146 11.60 -11.55 -1.93
N ASP A 147 11.48 -11.74 -0.63
CA ASP A 147 10.79 -12.88 -0.06
C ASP A 147 9.27 -12.64 -0.06
N ILE A 148 8.86 -11.40 0.22
CA ILE A 148 7.47 -11.00 0.36
C ILE A 148 7.22 -9.70 -0.39
N ALA A 149 6.09 -9.59 -1.10
CA ALA A 149 5.55 -8.30 -1.54
C ALA A 149 4.20 -8.03 -0.86
N VAL A 150 4.03 -6.81 -0.34
CA VAL A 150 2.84 -6.38 0.39
C VAL A 150 2.10 -5.31 -0.41
N MET A 151 0.83 -5.54 -0.65
CA MET A 151 -0.11 -4.65 -1.33
C MET A 151 -1.30 -4.39 -0.39
N GLY A 152 -1.17 -3.39 0.47
CA GLY A 152 -2.16 -3.05 1.49
C GLY A 152 -3.12 -1.96 1.02
N SER A 153 -4.34 -2.32 0.60
CA SER A 153 -5.41 -1.40 0.16
C SER A 153 -4.92 -0.36 -0.87
N VAL A 154 -4.10 -0.80 -1.81
CA VAL A 154 -3.55 0.04 -2.89
C VAL A 154 -4.11 -0.32 -4.25
N LEU A 155 -4.43 -1.61 -4.50
CA LEU A 155 -4.85 -2.11 -5.81
C LEU A 155 -6.17 -1.50 -6.29
N LEU A 156 -7.07 -1.17 -5.37
CA LEU A 156 -8.33 -0.47 -5.70
C LEU A 156 -8.11 0.90 -6.34
N HIS A 157 -6.96 1.51 -6.12
CA HIS A 157 -6.59 2.83 -6.68
C HIS A 157 -5.89 2.74 -8.03
N CYS A 158 -5.56 1.54 -8.49
CA CYS A 158 -4.77 1.32 -9.69
C CYS A 158 -5.68 0.91 -10.86
N ARG A 159 -5.43 1.47 -12.05
CA ARG A 159 -6.22 1.15 -13.25
C ARG A 159 -6.04 -0.30 -13.68
N ASP A 160 -4.81 -0.80 -13.63
CA ASP A 160 -4.43 -2.18 -14.00
C ASP A 160 -3.82 -2.91 -12.79
N PRO A 161 -4.65 -3.38 -11.83
CA PRO A 161 -4.17 -4.07 -10.64
C PRO A 161 -3.49 -5.40 -10.99
N LEU A 162 -3.89 -6.08 -12.06
CA LEU A 162 -3.29 -7.35 -12.47
C LEU A 162 -1.82 -7.18 -12.86
N ARG A 163 -1.49 -6.10 -13.54
CA ARG A 163 -0.11 -5.79 -13.92
C ARG A 163 0.78 -5.56 -12.69
N ILE A 164 0.25 -4.91 -11.65
CA ILE A 164 1.00 -4.70 -10.41
C ILE A 164 1.27 -6.02 -9.70
N ILE A 165 0.22 -6.87 -9.58
CA ILE A 165 0.36 -8.21 -8.98
C ILE A 165 1.39 -9.03 -9.77
N GLU A 166 1.35 -8.96 -11.10
CA GLU A 166 2.32 -9.64 -11.98
C GLU A 166 3.75 -9.14 -11.74
N GLN A 167 3.96 -7.82 -11.65
CA GLN A 167 5.28 -7.25 -11.35
C GLN A 167 5.79 -7.72 -9.99
N CYS A 168 4.97 -7.63 -8.95
CA CYS A 168 5.31 -8.12 -7.61
C CYS A 168 5.60 -9.63 -7.63
N GLY A 169 4.78 -10.42 -8.35
CA GLY A 169 4.94 -11.87 -8.45
C GLY A 169 6.19 -12.32 -9.22
N LYS A 170 6.77 -11.48 -10.08
CA LYS A 170 8.07 -11.72 -10.72
C LYS A 170 9.24 -11.48 -9.77
N MET A 171 9.04 -10.65 -8.75
CA MET A 171 10.09 -10.18 -7.85
C MET A 171 10.01 -10.82 -6.46
N ALA A 172 8.87 -11.41 -6.07
CA ALA A 172 8.68 -11.96 -4.74
C ALA A 172 8.17 -13.42 -4.76
N ARG A 173 8.55 -14.20 -3.74
CA ARG A 173 8.10 -15.58 -3.53
C ARG A 173 6.72 -15.65 -2.88
N SER A 174 6.38 -14.66 -2.07
CA SER A 174 5.09 -14.55 -1.39
C SER A 174 4.46 -13.19 -1.66
N LEU A 175 3.15 -13.16 -1.80
CA LEU A 175 2.36 -11.95 -2.00
C LEU A 175 1.32 -11.83 -0.88
N ILE A 176 1.29 -10.69 -0.20
CA ILE A 176 0.24 -10.35 0.76
C ILE A 176 -0.64 -9.29 0.11
N ILE A 177 -1.92 -9.60 -0.03
CA ILE A 177 -2.92 -8.69 -0.57
C ILE A 177 -3.99 -8.47 0.49
N THR A 178 -4.15 -7.21 0.90
CA THR A 178 -5.20 -6.77 1.81
C THR A 178 -6.05 -5.73 1.11
N ASP A 179 -7.38 -5.91 1.11
CA ASP A 179 -8.30 -4.96 0.51
C ASP A 179 -9.66 -4.97 1.23
N MET A 180 -10.54 -4.06 0.83
CA MET A 180 -11.87 -3.92 1.39
C MET A 180 -12.75 -5.12 1.04
N SER A 181 -13.52 -5.60 2.02
CA SER A 181 -14.47 -6.70 1.81
C SER A 181 -15.77 -6.19 1.17
N HIS A 182 -16.17 -6.81 0.08
CA HIS A 182 -17.42 -6.55 -0.63
C HIS A 182 -18.26 -7.83 -0.70
N PRO A 183 -19.08 -8.13 0.33
CA PRO A 183 -19.83 -9.40 0.41
C PRO A 183 -20.75 -9.66 -0.78
N ASP A 184 -21.23 -8.61 -1.44
CA ASP A 184 -22.07 -8.68 -2.62
C ASP A 184 -21.32 -9.12 -3.90
N LEU A 185 -20.00 -9.19 -3.87
CA LEU A 185 -19.17 -9.69 -4.96
C LEU A 185 -18.65 -11.12 -4.72
N GLU A 186 -18.80 -11.63 -3.52
CA GLU A 186 -18.28 -12.96 -3.17
C GLU A 186 -19.01 -14.07 -3.92
N GLY A 187 -18.29 -15.19 -4.17
CA GLY A 187 -18.82 -16.36 -4.88
C GLY A 187 -18.45 -16.42 -6.36
N ALA A 188 -17.84 -15.37 -6.93
CA ALA A 188 -17.34 -15.35 -8.28
C ALA A 188 -16.03 -14.55 -8.39
N PRO A 189 -15.11 -14.87 -9.32
CA PRO A 189 -13.85 -14.14 -9.50
C PRO A 189 -14.09 -12.84 -10.29
N VAL A 190 -14.64 -11.83 -9.64
CA VAL A 190 -15.06 -10.58 -10.28
C VAL A 190 -14.42 -9.36 -9.64
N CYS A 191 -14.23 -8.33 -10.46
CA CYS A 191 -14.02 -6.97 -10.00
C CYS A 191 -15.12 -6.06 -10.59
N ARG A 192 -15.60 -5.12 -9.80
CA ARG A 192 -16.64 -4.18 -10.20
C ARG A 192 -16.05 -2.78 -10.28
N LEU A 193 -16.34 -2.07 -11.37
CA LEU A 193 -15.99 -0.66 -11.50
C LEU A 193 -16.68 0.15 -10.40
N ALA A 194 -15.90 0.83 -9.56
CA ALA A 194 -16.41 1.58 -8.40
C ALA A 194 -16.95 2.97 -8.77
N PRO A 195 -16.32 3.74 -9.70
CA PRO A 195 -16.78 5.07 -10.05
C PRO A 195 -18.06 5.05 -10.88
N THR A 196 -18.94 6.01 -10.61
CA THR A 196 -20.15 6.29 -11.40
C THR A 196 -20.21 7.79 -11.70
N PRO A 197 -21.04 8.24 -12.64
CA PRO A 197 -21.23 9.67 -12.88
C PRO A 197 -21.68 10.46 -11.63
N GLN A 198 -22.29 9.77 -10.63
CA GLN A 198 -22.90 10.39 -9.46
C GLN A 198 -21.98 10.41 -8.22
N ASN A 199 -21.09 9.41 -8.06
CA ASN A 199 -20.34 9.24 -6.81
C ASN A 199 -18.96 9.94 -6.79
N PHE A 200 -18.45 10.36 -7.93
CA PHE A 200 -17.17 11.05 -8.09
C PHE A 200 -15.99 10.36 -7.34
N LEU A 201 -15.90 9.04 -7.45
CA LEU A 201 -14.77 8.27 -6.90
C LEU A 201 -13.55 8.39 -7.84
N TRP A 202 -12.96 9.57 -7.90
CA TRP A 202 -11.92 9.92 -8.88
C TRP A 202 -10.56 9.22 -8.66
N HIS A 203 -10.36 8.59 -7.50
CA HIS A 203 -9.14 7.86 -7.12
C HIS A 203 -9.37 6.40 -6.77
N THR A 204 -10.58 5.86 -6.99
CA THR A 204 -10.91 4.46 -6.71
C THR A 204 -11.52 3.84 -7.94
N TRP A 205 -10.86 2.83 -8.49
CA TRP A 205 -11.28 2.16 -9.70
C TRP A 205 -12.17 0.95 -9.43
N TRP A 206 -11.78 0.12 -8.43
CA TRP A 206 -12.27 -1.23 -8.33
C TRP A 206 -12.78 -1.57 -6.93
N HIS A 207 -13.81 -2.42 -6.92
CA HIS A 207 -14.18 -3.27 -5.81
C HIS A 207 -13.92 -4.71 -6.22
N PHE A 208 -13.28 -5.51 -5.37
CA PHE A 208 -12.86 -6.86 -5.68
C PHE A 208 -13.59 -7.90 -4.86
N SER A 209 -13.86 -9.08 -5.46
CA SER A 209 -14.11 -10.30 -4.70
C SER A 209 -12.79 -10.92 -4.25
N THR A 210 -12.81 -11.74 -3.20
CA THR A 210 -11.63 -12.52 -2.80
C THR A 210 -11.23 -13.52 -3.88
N GLN A 211 -12.21 -14.10 -4.59
CA GLN A 211 -12.00 -15.06 -5.67
C GLN A 211 -11.27 -14.46 -6.87
N PHE A 212 -11.41 -13.16 -7.13
CA PHE A 212 -10.64 -12.49 -8.18
C PHE A 212 -9.14 -12.64 -7.96
N PHE A 213 -8.68 -12.39 -6.74
CA PHE A 213 -7.27 -12.52 -6.40
C PHE A 213 -6.82 -13.98 -6.32
N THR A 214 -7.58 -14.86 -5.66
CA THR A 214 -7.19 -16.26 -5.50
C THR A 214 -7.08 -16.97 -6.85
N GLN A 215 -8.01 -16.69 -7.78
CA GLN A 215 -7.95 -17.26 -9.13
C GLN A 215 -6.76 -16.72 -9.91
N PHE A 216 -6.51 -15.40 -9.88
CA PHE A 216 -5.38 -14.82 -10.61
C PHE A 216 -4.03 -15.29 -10.06
N LEU A 217 -3.88 -15.36 -8.74
CA LEU A 217 -2.69 -15.90 -8.11
C LEU A 217 -2.46 -17.37 -8.49
N ALA A 218 -3.53 -18.18 -8.54
CA ALA A 218 -3.44 -19.57 -8.97
C ALA A 218 -2.98 -19.69 -10.43
N VAL A 219 -3.48 -18.83 -11.34
CA VAL A 219 -3.01 -18.75 -12.73
C VAL A 219 -1.52 -18.42 -12.80
N MET A 220 -1.03 -17.59 -11.89
CA MET A 220 0.39 -17.23 -11.77
C MET A 220 1.25 -18.29 -11.06
N GLY A 221 0.66 -19.41 -10.62
CA GLY A 221 1.35 -20.51 -9.94
C GLY A 221 1.59 -20.27 -8.43
N PHE A 222 0.78 -19.41 -7.80
CA PHE A 222 0.78 -19.26 -6.36
C PHE A 222 -0.31 -20.11 -5.72
N THR A 223 0.00 -20.78 -4.61
CA THR A 223 -0.98 -21.35 -3.70
C THR A 223 -1.42 -20.29 -2.71
N THR A 224 -2.72 -20.08 -2.54
CA THR A 224 -3.24 -19.09 -1.62
C THR A 224 -3.55 -19.69 -0.25
N SER A 225 -3.34 -18.90 0.81
CA SER A 225 -3.77 -19.23 2.17
C SER A 225 -5.29 -19.14 2.33
N GLU A 226 -5.76 -19.55 3.50
CA GLU A 226 -7.10 -19.17 3.95
C GLU A 226 -7.24 -17.64 3.96
N ILE A 227 -8.44 -17.17 3.60
CA ILE A 227 -8.76 -15.75 3.57
C ILE A 227 -9.11 -15.29 4.99
N LEU A 228 -8.28 -14.42 5.54
CA LEU A 228 -8.53 -13.80 6.83
C LEU A 228 -9.47 -12.61 6.65
N ARG A 229 -10.62 -12.61 7.35
CA ARG A 229 -11.48 -11.44 7.44
C ARG A 229 -11.31 -10.77 8.78
N HIS A 230 -11.03 -9.47 8.76
CA HIS A 230 -10.75 -8.69 9.97
C HIS A 230 -11.38 -7.30 9.89
N GLN A 231 -11.47 -6.63 11.03
CA GLN A 231 -11.95 -5.27 11.11
C GLN A 231 -10.80 -4.33 11.46
N GLN A 232 -10.72 -3.23 10.73
CA GLN A 232 -9.84 -2.10 11.00
C GLN A 232 -10.67 -0.84 11.24
N ARG A 233 -10.08 0.21 11.77
CA ARG A 233 -10.77 1.49 11.94
C ARG A 233 -10.43 2.46 10.82
N HIS A 234 -11.46 2.90 10.09
CA HIS A 234 -11.35 3.95 9.10
C HIS A 234 -12.17 5.16 9.56
N ARG A 235 -11.50 6.29 9.79
CA ARG A 235 -12.13 7.53 10.29
C ARG A 235 -13.01 7.28 11.52
N GLY A 236 -12.47 6.51 12.47
CA GLY A 236 -13.14 6.15 13.72
C GLY A 236 -14.24 5.08 13.61
N ARG A 237 -14.57 4.58 12.42
CA ARG A 237 -15.60 3.55 12.20
C ARG A 237 -14.97 2.20 11.86
N PRO A 238 -15.56 1.08 12.33
CA PRO A 238 -15.10 -0.24 11.92
C PRO A 238 -15.35 -0.46 10.42
N TYR A 239 -14.36 -1.04 9.76
CA TYR A 239 -14.43 -1.41 8.34
C TYR A 239 -13.92 -2.84 8.17
N THR A 240 -14.66 -3.65 7.43
CA THR A 240 -14.26 -5.04 7.20
C THR A 240 -13.34 -5.13 5.99
N LEU A 241 -12.15 -5.71 6.19
CA LEU A 241 -11.18 -6.04 5.17
C LEU A 241 -10.99 -7.55 5.09
N PHE A 242 -10.34 -7.99 4.03
CA PHE A 242 -9.77 -9.32 3.93
C PHE A 242 -8.27 -9.22 3.67
N THR A 243 -7.54 -10.23 4.11
CA THR A 243 -6.14 -10.45 3.74
C THR A 243 -5.99 -11.88 3.23
N LEU A 244 -5.25 -12.02 2.16
CA LEU A 244 -4.82 -13.31 1.63
C LEU A 244 -3.30 -13.31 1.39
N VAL A 245 -2.70 -14.50 1.49
CA VAL A 245 -1.27 -14.71 1.25
C VAL A 245 -1.11 -15.73 0.13
N GLY A 246 -0.54 -15.33 -0.98
CA GLY A 246 -0.11 -16.25 -2.03
C GLY A 246 1.34 -16.67 -1.83
N ARG A 247 1.65 -17.95 -1.98
CA ARG A 247 3.02 -18.48 -1.90
C ARG A 247 3.34 -19.30 -3.13
N ARG A 248 4.58 -19.19 -3.58
CA ARG A 248 5.14 -20.02 -4.63
C ARG A 248 6.25 -20.88 -4.00
N GLU A 249 6.22 -22.18 -4.31
CA GLU A 249 7.27 -23.13 -3.91
C GLU A 249 8.61 -22.88 -4.61
#